data_a576070628bc6a8ae26256f24944fb86
#
_entry.id   a576070628bc6a8ae26256f24944fb86
#
_cell.length_a   1.000
_cell.length_b   1.000
_cell.length_c   1.000
_cell.angle_alpha   90.00
_cell.angle_beta   90.00
_cell.angle_gamma   90.00
#
_symmetry.space_group_name_H-M   'P 1'
#
loop_
_entity.id
_entity.type
_entity.pdbx_description
1 polymer ?
#
loop_
_entity_poly.entity_id
_entity_poly.type
_entity_poly.pdbx_seq_one_letter_code
_entity_poly.pdbx_strand_id
1 'polypeptide(L)'
;MTGYTHFTLLADGHVIEPNEEYSTETGPCIMGMKVWARDAEQAVDMIVDIGKELGFHADGELQVYVTEPEEPEEDHPYGYDVQFTAYSDEDDEEGDTRVLH
;
A
#
# COMPACT_ATOMS: atom_id res chain seq x y z
N MET A 1 -5.69 -6.35 -25.70
CA MET A 1 -5.08 -5.32 -24.87
C MET A 1 -6.15 -4.56 -24.10
N THR A 2 -5.99 -4.43 -22.80
CA THR A 2 -7.03 -3.83 -21.97
C THR A 2 -6.82 -2.36 -21.69
N GLY A 3 -5.59 -1.85 -21.88
CA GLY A 3 -5.33 -0.44 -21.66
C GLY A 3 -5.04 -0.06 -20.23
N TYR A 4 -4.66 -1.01 -19.41
CA TYR A 4 -4.32 -0.71 -18.02
C TYR A 4 -2.85 -0.35 -17.88
N THR A 5 -2.55 0.43 -16.87
CA THR A 5 -1.19 0.82 -16.51
C THR A 5 -0.85 0.21 -15.15
N HIS A 6 0.40 -0.16 -14.98
CA HIS A 6 0.84 -0.77 -13.73
C HIS A 6 1.36 0.31 -12.79
N PHE A 7 0.86 0.29 -11.54
CA PHE A 7 1.24 1.27 -10.52
C PHE A 7 1.71 0.57 -9.27
N THR A 8 2.61 1.21 -8.55
CA THR A 8 2.93 0.88 -7.17
C THR A 8 2.48 2.04 -6.30
N LEU A 9 1.77 1.74 -5.22
CA LEU A 9 1.23 2.76 -4.35
C LEU A 9 1.70 2.55 -2.92
N LEU A 10 1.88 3.68 -2.22
CA LEU A 10 2.19 3.69 -0.80
C LEU A 10 1.21 4.64 -0.12
N ALA A 11 0.55 4.19 0.92
CA ALA A 11 -0.44 4.98 1.62
C ALA A 11 -0.10 5.04 3.10
N ASP A 12 0.03 6.27 3.62
CA ASP A 12 0.17 6.47 5.05
C ASP A 12 -1.20 6.40 5.69
N GLY A 13 -1.26 5.79 6.86
CA GLY A 13 -2.52 5.73 7.57
C GLY A 13 -2.38 4.95 8.86
N HIS A 14 -3.49 4.34 9.26
CA HIS A 14 -3.57 3.62 10.52
C HIS A 14 -4.29 2.31 10.32
N VAL A 15 -3.79 1.28 10.99
CA VAL A 15 -4.53 0.03 11.10
C VAL A 15 -5.56 0.22 12.20
N ILE A 16 -6.83 0.10 11.86
CA ILE A 16 -7.93 0.25 12.81
C ILE A 16 -8.33 -1.10 13.37
N GLU A 17 -8.28 -2.13 12.53
CA GLU A 17 -8.58 -3.49 12.95
C GLU A 17 -7.40 -4.39 12.60
N PRO A 18 -6.82 -5.08 13.57
CA PRO A 18 -5.72 -5.99 13.26
C PRO A 18 -6.15 -7.08 12.29
N ASN A 19 -5.24 -7.46 11.40
CA ASN A 19 -5.50 -8.47 10.40
C ASN A 19 -4.44 -9.56 10.56
N GLU A 20 -4.89 -10.77 10.91
CA GLU A 20 -3.96 -11.86 11.17
C GLU A 20 -3.23 -12.30 9.91
N GLU A 21 -3.89 -12.23 8.79
CA GLU A 21 -3.28 -12.66 7.54
C GLU A 21 -2.04 -11.84 7.22
N TYR A 22 -2.06 -10.56 7.54
CA TYR A 22 -0.95 -9.67 7.27
C TYR A 22 -0.17 -9.31 8.53
N SER A 23 -0.52 -9.90 9.65
CA SER A 23 0.17 -9.68 10.93
C SER A 23 0.20 -8.21 11.31
N THR A 24 -0.89 -7.50 11.08
CA THR A 24 -0.97 -6.09 11.41
C THR A 24 -1.44 -5.89 12.83
N GLU A 25 -1.05 -4.76 13.42
CA GLU A 25 -1.50 -4.34 14.73
C GLU A 25 -2.04 -2.93 14.62
N THR A 26 -2.95 -2.59 15.52
CA THR A 26 -3.55 -1.26 15.54
C THR A 26 -2.46 -0.20 15.68
N GLY A 27 -2.55 0.87 14.88
CA GLY A 27 -1.62 1.97 14.99
C GLY A 27 -1.15 2.47 13.64
N PRO A 28 -0.22 3.43 13.64
CA PRO A 28 0.28 4.01 12.40
C PRO A 28 0.97 2.96 11.54
N CYS A 29 0.75 3.05 10.23
CA CYS A 29 1.25 2.03 9.33
C CYS A 29 1.29 2.58 7.91
N ILE A 30 2.17 2.02 7.09
CA ILE A 30 2.20 2.29 5.65
C ILE A 30 1.76 1.03 4.94
N MET A 31 0.79 1.18 4.04
CA MET A 31 0.33 0.09 3.20
C MET A 31 0.90 0.25 1.80
N GLY A 32 1.53 -0.79 1.28
CA GLY A 32 2.04 -0.82 -0.07
C GLY A 32 1.26 -1.82 -0.91
N MET A 33 1.07 -1.51 -2.19
CA MET A 33 0.32 -2.39 -3.07
C MET A 33 0.69 -2.10 -4.51
N LYS A 34 0.66 -3.13 -5.34
CA LYS A 34 0.81 -2.98 -6.78
C LYS A 34 -0.53 -3.24 -7.44
N VAL A 35 -0.82 -2.48 -8.51
CA VAL A 35 -2.12 -2.60 -9.16
C VAL A 35 -1.99 -2.43 -10.66
N TRP A 36 -2.89 -3.06 -11.38
CA TRP A 36 -3.21 -2.73 -12.77
C TRP A 36 -4.48 -1.90 -12.74
N ALA A 37 -4.43 -0.66 -13.26
CA ALA A 37 -5.58 0.24 -13.24
C ALA A 37 -5.56 1.10 -14.50
N ARG A 38 -6.73 1.68 -14.83
CA ARG A 38 -6.82 2.53 -16.02
C ARG A 38 -6.00 3.80 -15.88
N ASP A 39 -5.98 4.35 -14.68
CA ASP A 39 -5.27 5.60 -14.42
C ASP A 39 -4.95 5.67 -12.94
N ALA A 40 -4.24 6.74 -12.57
CA ALA A 40 -3.79 6.89 -11.18
C ALA A 40 -4.98 7.08 -10.24
N GLU A 41 -6.03 7.73 -10.68
CA GLU A 41 -7.20 7.94 -9.84
C GLU A 41 -7.85 6.61 -9.47
N GLN A 42 -8.00 5.73 -10.42
CA GLN A 42 -8.54 4.41 -10.14
C GLN A 42 -7.64 3.64 -9.20
N ALA A 43 -6.31 3.74 -9.39
CA ALA A 43 -5.36 3.06 -8.52
C ALA A 43 -5.51 3.53 -7.08
N VAL A 44 -5.67 4.84 -6.87
CA VAL A 44 -5.86 5.40 -5.54
C VAL A 44 -7.13 4.85 -4.90
N ASP A 45 -8.23 4.84 -5.66
CA ASP A 45 -9.48 4.30 -5.14
C ASP A 45 -9.31 2.85 -4.71
N MET A 46 -8.55 2.10 -5.48
CA MET A 46 -8.36 0.68 -5.19
C MET A 46 -7.61 0.46 -3.88
N ILE A 47 -6.52 1.22 -3.64
CA ILE A 47 -5.76 1.00 -2.41
C ILE A 47 -6.58 1.45 -1.19
N VAL A 48 -7.37 2.51 -1.33
CA VAL A 48 -8.22 2.96 -0.23
C VAL A 48 -9.27 1.90 0.09
N ASP A 49 -9.94 1.36 -0.94
CA ASP A 49 -11.00 0.38 -0.72
C ASP A 49 -10.44 -0.93 -0.18
N ILE A 50 -9.36 -1.42 -0.77
CA ILE A 50 -8.76 -2.67 -0.31
C ILE A 50 -8.23 -2.51 1.11
N GLY A 51 -7.64 -1.37 1.41
CA GLY A 51 -7.16 -1.10 2.76
C GLY A 51 -8.29 -1.17 3.78
N LYS A 52 -9.45 -0.58 3.45
CA LYS A 52 -10.59 -0.64 4.36
C LYS A 52 -11.02 -2.08 4.63
N GLU A 53 -11.01 -2.92 3.61
CA GLU A 53 -11.40 -4.30 3.80
C GLU A 53 -10.43 -5.04 4.69
N LEU A 54 -9.17 -4.61 4.71
CA LEU A 54 -8.15 -5.25 5.51
C LEU A 54 -7.94 -4.60 6.87
N GLY A 55 -8.77 -3.61 7.22
CA GLY A 55 -8.69 -2.95 8.52
C GLY A 55 -7.78 -1.75 8.55
N PHE A 56 -7.43 -1.18 7.40
CA PHE A 56 -6.50 -0.07 7.29
C PHE A 56 -7.23 1.17 6.77
N HIS A 57 -6.97 2.29 7.40
CA HIS A 57 -7.55 3.57 6.98
C HIS A 57 -6.43 4.47 6.46
N ALA A 58 -6.50 4.81 5.17
CA ALA A 58 -5.48 5.66 4.54
C ALA A 58 -5.86 7.11 4.78
N ASP A 59 -5.28 7.70 5.82
CA ASP A 59 -5.64 9.06 6.22
C ASP A 59 -4.47 10.03 6.14
N GLY A 60 -3.37 9.61 5.57
CA GLY A 60 -2.21 10.46 5.41
C GLY A 60 -1.83 10.63 3.96
N GLU A 61 -0.54 10.75 3.71
CA GLU A 61 -0.04 10.97 2.37
C GLU A 61 -0.17 9.70 1.53
N LEU A 62 -0.45 9.89 0.25
CA LEU A 62 -0.57 8.77 -0.67
C LEU A 62 0.33 9.02 -1.87
N GLN A 63 1.16 8.04 -2.20
CA GLN A 63 2.12 8.14 -3.28
C GLN A 63 1.80 7.11 -4.36
N VAL A 64 1.86 7.53 -5.62
CA VAL A 64 1.52 6.67 -6.75
C VAL A 64 2.68 6.73 -7.74
N TYR A 65 3.17 5.56 -8.13
CA TYR A 65 4.27 5.47 -9.09
C TYR A 65 3.89 4.54 -10.22
N VAL A 66 4.23 4.94 -11.45
CA VAL A 66 4.13 4.03 -12.59
C VAL A 66 5.35 3.13 -12.55
N THR A 67 5.12 1.83 -12.50
CA THR A 67 6.21 0.88 -12.30
C THR A 67 6.09 -0.27 -13.29
N GLU A 68 7.15 -1.06 -13.38
CA GLU A 68 7.14 -2.24 -14.23
C GLU A 68 6.36 -3.36 -13.56
N PRO A 69 5.53 -4.07 -14.31
CA PRO A 69 4.68 -5.10 -13.72
C PRO A 69 5.49 -6.34 -13.33
N GLU A 70 5.05 -6.95 -12.24
CA GLU A 70 5.55 -8.26 -11.83
C GLU A 70 4.52 -9.35 -12.07
N GLU A 71 3.27 -8.95 -12.34
CA GLU A 71 2.19 -9.87 -12.67
C GLU A 71 1.59 -9.44 -13.99
N PRO A 72 1.08 -10.36 -14.78
CA PRO A 72 0.52 -9.99 -16.08
C PRO A 72 -0.77 -9.22 -15.94
N GLU A 73 -1.05 -8.41 -16.95
CA GLU A 73 -2.29 -7.65 -17.03
C GLU A 73 -3.47 -8.60 -17.20
N GLU A 74 -4.56 -8.30 -16.51
CA GLU A 74 -5.79 -9.07 -16.64
C GLU A 74 -6.81 -8.25 -17.42
N ASP A 75 -8.00 -8.81 -17.61
CA ASP A 75 -9.05 -8.10 -18.32
C ASP A 75 -9.89 -7.22 -17.40
N HIS A 76 -9.43 -7.02 -16.17
CA HIS A 76 -10.07 -6.16 -15.19
C HIS A 76 -8.99 -5.58 -14.29
N PRO A 77 -9.24 -4.43 -13.64
CA PRO A 77 -8.27 -3.89 -12.70
C PRO A 77 -8.15 -4.79 -11.48
N TYR A 78 -6.93 -4.93 -10.97
CA TYR A 78 -6.75 -5.71 -9.74
C TYR A 78 -5.48 -5.27 -9.04
N GLY A 79 -5.43 -5.54 -7.72
CA GLY A 79 -4.27 -5.24 -6.90
C GLY A 79 -3.63 -6.53 -6.39
N TYR A 80 -2.34 -6.45 -6.13
CA TYR A 80 -1.59 -7.60 -5.62
C TYR A 80 -0.39 -7.10 -4.82
N ASP A 81 0.31 -8.03 -4.17
CA ASP A 81 1.54 -7.75 -3.42
C ASP A 81 1.28 -6.70 -2.34
N VAL A 82 0.22 -6.92 -1.56
CA VAL A 82 -0.14 -6.01 -0.48
C VAL A 82 0.82 -6.22 0.68
N GLN A 83 1.38 -5.12 1.19
CA GLN A 83 2.31 -5.17 2.30
C GLN A 83 1.98 -4.07 3.29
N PHE A 84 2.20 -4.36 4.58
CA PHE A 84 2.02 -3.38 5.63
C PHE A 84 3.33 -3.22 6.40
N THR A 85 3.72 -1.96 6.64
CA THR A 85 4.91 -1.66 7.40
C THR A 85 4.52 -0.73 8.53
N ALA A 86 4.62 -1.23 9.76
CA ALA A 86 4.26 -0.43 10.91
C ALA A 86 5.36 0.59 11.19
N TYR A 87 4.94 1.77 11.61
CA TYR A 87 5.89 2.76 12.11
C TYR A 87 6.36 2.32 13.48
N SER A 88 7.62 2.62 13.76
CA SER A 88 8.18 2.27 15.05
C SER A 88 8.81 3.52 15.64
N ASP A 89 8.34 3.93 16.80
CA ASP A 89 8.89 5.11 17.44
C ASP A 89 10.33 4.90 17.84
N GLU A 90 10.69 3.68 18.13
CA GLU A 90 12.07 3.42 18.52
C GLU A 90 13.02 3.58 17.38
N ASP A 91 12.54 3.39 16.18
CA ASP A 91 13.41 3.50 15.03
C ASP A 91 13.87 4.90 14.79
N ASP A 92 13.17 5.80 15.33
CA ASP A 92 13.57 7.15 15.12
C ASP A 92 14.85 7.42 15.74
N GLU A 93 15.17 6.55 16.38
CA GLU A 93 16.32 6.60 16.84
C GLU A 93 17.21 5.86 16.35
N GLU A 94 17.08 5.45 16.12
CA GLU A 94 17.92 4.72 15.81
C GLU A 94 18.38 4.72 14.89
N GLY A 95 17.84 4.84 14.81
CA GLY A 95 18.27 4.79 14.14
C GLY A 95 18.52 4.88 13.45
N ASP A 96 18.52 4.77 13.45
CA ASP A 96 18.91 4.72 12.84
C ASP A 96 19.21 4.80 12.16
N THR A 97 19.10 4.63 12.13
CA THR A 97 19.47 4.41 11.62
C THR A 97 19.60 4.40 10.87
N ARG A 98 19.45 4.30 10.67
CA ARG A 98 19.69 4.09 10.19
C ARG A 98 20.03 4.31 9.34
N VAL A 99 19.78 4.33 9.45
CA VAL A 99 20.23 4.41 9.02
C VAL A 99 20.76 4.52 8.55
N LEU A 100 20.55 4.34 8.43
CA LEU A 100 21.09 4.27 8.32
C LEU A 100 21.56 4.37 7.90
N HIS A 101 21.31 4.26 7.96
CA HIS A 101 21.77 4.18 8.09
C HIS A 101 22.27 4.21 7.67
#